data_5323969743d673c905f845c5314b7c7e
#
_entry.id   5323969743d673c905f845c5314b7c7e
#
_cell.length_a   1.000
_cell.length_b   1.000
_cell.length_c   1.000
_cell.angle_alpha   90.00
_cell.angle_beta   90.00
_cell.angle_gamma   90.00
#
_symmetry.space_group_name_H-M   'P 1'
#
loop_
_entity.id
_entity.type
_entity.pdbx_description
1 polymer ?
#
loop_
_entity_poly.entity_id
_entity_poly.type
_entity_poly.pdbx_seq_one_letter_code
_entity_poly.pdbx_strand_id
1 'polypeptide(L)'
;VYNRDVFRKLGLPDPDAFDDLTEPALWGWVALADPRQSGSITTTFDSILGNEGWEHGWRTLRGMCGNTRYFTNSSTKPPIDVSQGEAAAGLAIDFYGRGQAQVIAESGGGDRVGYTDPAGAVYVDADPVSIINGGPDYELASRFVRYCLTDEAQALWQFRAGDASNPVGPSGQPMGPRWH
;
A
#
# COMPACT_ATOMS: atom_id res chain seq x y z
N VAL A 1 -3.10 -2.05 5.18
CA VAL A 1 -3.62 -0.87 5.88
C VAL A 1 -4.81 -1.28 6.74
N TYR A 2 -4.90 -0.78 7.95
CA TYR A 2 -5.95 -1.16 8.91
C TYR A 2 -6.32 -0.01 9.84
N ASN A 3 -7.54 -0.07 10.42
CA ASN A 3 -8.05 0.91 11.36
C ASN A 3 -8.07 0.33 12.78
N ARG A 4 -7.16 0.80 13.65
CA ARG A 4 -7.01 0.30 15.02
C ARG A 4 -8.26 0.45 15.86
N ASP A 5 -9.03 1.51 15.66
CA ASP A 5 -10.26 1.72 16.42
C ASP A 5 -11.34 0.69 16.07
N VAL A 6 -11.41 0.31 14.78
CA VAL A 6 -12.33 -0.74 14.34
C VAL A 6 -11.86 -2.11 14.84
N PHE A 7 -10.57 -2.45 14.69
CA PHE A 7 -10.02 -3.70 15.23
C PHE A 7 -10.28 -3.84 16.73
N ARG A 8 -10.03 -2.78 17.50
CA ARG A 8 -10.30 -2.75 18.96
C ARG A 8 -11.79 -2.97 19.27
N LYS A 9 -12.70 -2.35 18.49
CA LYS A 9 -14.16 -2.56 18.65
C LYS A 9 -14.58 -3.98 18.33
N LEU A 10 -13.91 -4.63 17.40
CA LEU A 10 -14.15 -6.03 17.05
C LEU A 10 -13.46 -7.02 18.00
N GLY A 11 -12.65 -6.52 18.94
CA GLY A 11 -11.90 -7.35 19.89
C GLY A 11 -10.71 -8.09 19.24
N LEU A 12 -10.20 -7.58 18.12
CA LEU A 12 -9.10 -8.17 17.37
C LEU A 12 -7.79 -7.41 17.61
N PRO A 13 -6.64 -8.11 17.62
CA PRO A 13 -5.33 -7.46 17.60
C PRO A 13 -5.06 -6.76 16.24
N ASP A 14 -4.07 -5.87 16.21
CA ASP A 14 -3.58 -5.31 14.96
C ASP A 14 -3.08 -6.45 14.03
N PRO A 15 -3.44 -6.45 12.75
CA PRO A 15 -3.05 -7.54 11.84
C PRO A 15 -1.58 -7.43 11.44
N ASP A 16 -0.89 -8.56 11.33
CA ASP A 16 0.49 -8.66 10.87
C ASP A 16 0.69 -9.67 9.71
N ALA A 17 -0.34 -10.45 9.39
CA ALA A 17 -0.35 -11.40 8.29
C ALA A 17 -1.61 -11.25 7.42
N PHE A 18 -1.57 -11.79 6.20
CA PHE A 18 -2.76 -11.84 5.34
C PHE A 18 -3.85 -12.76 5.90
N ASP A 19 -3.45 -13.82 6.58
CA ASP A 19 -4.36 -14.78 7.19
C ASP A 19 -5.24 -14.16 8.29
N ASP A 20 -4.76 -13.12 8.98
CA ASP A 20 -5.53 -12.36 9.97
C ASP A 20 -6.80 -11.72 9.36
N LEU A 21 -6.79 -11.45 8.06
CA LEU A 21 -7.95 -10.90 7.37
C LEU A 21 -9.05 -11.95 7.08
N THR A 22 -8.80 -13.20 7.43
CA THR A 22 -9.77 -14.29 7.31
C THR A 22 -10.64 -14.45 8.55
N GLU A 23 -10.34 -13.75 9.64
CA GLU A 23 -11.08 -13.82 10.89
C GLU A 23 -12.58 -13.56 10.69
N PRO A 24 -13.48 -14.43 11.20
CA PRO A 24 -14.92 -14.28 10.99
C PRO A 24 -15.50 -12.96 11.50
N ALA A 25 -14.89 -12.36 12.53
CA ALA A 25 -15.30 -11.05 13.05
C ALA A 25 -15.12 -9.92 12.04
N LEU A 26 -14.30 -10.13 11.00
CA LEU A 26 -14.08 -9.17 9.91
C LEU A 26 -15.10 -9.30 8.76
N TRP A 27 -16.14 -10.13 8.91
CA TRP A 27 -17.16 -10.26 7.86
C TRP A 27 -17.80 -8.92 7.50
N GLY A 28 -17.66 -8.52 6.24
CA GLY A 28 -18.13 -7.22 5.74
C GLY A 28 -17.25 -6.01 6.14
N TRP A 29 -16.05 -6.26 6.68
CA TRP A 29 -15.13 -5.21 7.15
C TRP A 29 -13.81 -5.14 6.37
N VAL A 30 -13.58 -6.02 5.41
CA VAL A 30 -12.39 -5.98 4.54
C VAL A 30 -12.72 -5.19 3.26
N ALA A 31 -11.79 -4.33 2.83
CA ALA A 31 -11.87 -3.61 1.56
C ALA A 31 -10.80 -4.12 0.59
N LEU A 32 -11.20 -4.59 -0.57
CA LEU A 32 -10.32 -5.06 -1.63
C LEU A 32 -10.64 -4.36 -2.95
N ALA A 33 -9.64 -4.20 -3.80
CA ALA A 33 -9.92 -3.92 -5.21
C ALA A 33 -10.10 -5.24 -5.98
N ASP A 34 -10.83 -5.16 -7.09
CA ASP A 34 -11.05 -6.30 -7.99
C ASP A 34 -9.71 -6.69 -8.65
N PRO A 35 -9.21 -7.92 -8.44
CA PRO A 35 -7.95 -8.35 -9.03
C PRO A 35 -7.96 -8.35 -10.57
N ARG A 36 -9.14 -8.40 -11.20
CA ARG A 36 -9.26 -8.29 -12.67
C ARG A 36 -9.02 -6.87 -13.19
N GLN A 37 -9.04 -5.86 -12.30
CA GLN A 37 -8.90 -4.45 -12.65
C GLN A 37 -7.71 -3.77 -11.96
N SER A 38 -7.12 -4.40 -10.97
CA SER A 38 -6.00 -3.89 -10.19
C SER A 38 -4.82 -4.85 -10.25
N GLY A 39 -3.76 -4.47 -10.99
CA GLY A 39 -2.53 -5.26 -11.10
C GLY A 39 -1.88 -5.51 -9.75
N SER A 40 -1.82 -4.51 -8.86
CA SER A 40 -1.25 -4.67 -7.52
C SER A 40 -1.99 -5.69 -6.66
N ILE A 41 -3.32 -5.77 -6.76
CA ILE A 41 -4.09 -6.79 -6.04
C ILE A 41 -3.88 -8.16 -6.65
N THR A 42 -3.80 -8.28 -7.97
CA THR A 42 -3.43 -9.53 -8.63
C THR A 42 -2.07 -10.02 -8.16
N THR A 43 -1.06 -9.14 -8.15
CA THR A 43 0.29 -9.47 -7.68
C THR A 43 0.28 -9.88 -6.20
N THR A 44 -0.51 -9.21 -5.35
CA THR A 44 -0.65 -9.63 -3.94
C THR A 44 -1.27 -11.02 -3.83
N PHE A 45 -2.29 -11.34 -4.62
CA PHE A 45 -2.90 -12.67 -4.64
C PHE A 45 -1.90 -13.73 -5.09
N ASP A 46 -1.12 -13.46 -6.13
CA ASP A 46 -0.06 -14.34 -6.60
C ASP A 46 1.03 -14.53 -5.54
N SER A 47 1.38 -13.46 -4.80
CA SER A 47 2.32 -13.51 -3.69
C SER A 47 1.83 -14.42 -2.55
N ILE A 48 0.57 -14.31 -2.16
CA ILE A 48 -0.04 -15.19 -1.14
C ILE A 48 0.03 -16.65 -1.61
N LEU A 49 -0.37 -16.94 -2.84
CA LEU A 49 -0.31 -18.30 -3.40
C LEU A 49 1.12 -18.82 -3.47
N GLY A 50 2.08 -17.98 -3.84
CA GLY A 50 3.50 -18.35 -3.93
C GLY A 50 4.14 -18.63 -2.57
N ASN A 51 3.81 -17.83 -1.56
CA ASN A 51 4.40 -17.95 -0.22
C ASN A 51 3.73 -19.01 0.65
N GLU A 52 2.42 -19.11 0.60
CA GLU A 52 1.64 -20.03 1.44
C GLU A 52 1.40 -21.39 0.76
N GLY A 53 1.68 -21.49 -0.53
CA GLY A 53 1.34 -22.64 -1.35
C GLY A 53 -0.13 -22.65 -1.79
N TRP A 54 -0.42 -23.50 -2.76
CA TRP A 54 -1.71 -23.49 -3.46
C TRP A 54 -2.93 -23.68 -2.54
N GLU A 55 -2.89 -24.70 -1.70
CA GLU A 55 -4.06 -25.03 -0.87
C GLU A 55 -4.29 -24.02 0.25
N HIS A 56 -3.22 -23.62 0.97
CA HIS A 56 -3.34 -22.66 2.04
C HIS A 56 -3.64 -21.27 1.48
N GLY A 57 -2.87 -20.81 0.48
CA GLY A 57 -3.09 -19.51 -0.11
C GLY A 57 -4.50 -19.31 -0.66
N TRP A 58 -5.09 -20.35 -1.29
CA TRP A 58 -6.51 -20.27 -1.69
C TRP A 58 -7.47 -20.23 -0.50
N ARG A 59 -7.12 -20.83 0.63
CA ARG A 59 -7.92 -20.71 1.85
C ARG A 59 -7.90 -19.29 2.38
N THR A 60 -6.70 -18.68 2.48
CA THR A 60 -6.50 -17.27 2.87
C THR A 60 -7.26 -16.33 1.93
N LEU A 61 -7.08 -16.46 0.60
CA LEU A 61 -7.76 -15.64 -0.38
C LEU A 61 -9.28 -15.74 -0.30
N ARG A 62 -9.82 -16.96 -0.15
CA ARG A 62 -11.27 -17.17 -0.01
C ARG A 62 -11.81 -16.58 1.27
N GLY A 63 -11.07 -16.69 2.37
CA GLY A 63 -11.42 -16.09 3.66
C GLY A 63 -11.47 -14.58 3.58
N MET A 64 -10.41 -13.94 3.07
CA MET A 64 -10.37 -12.49 2.85
C MET A 64 -11.50 -12.01 1.93
N CYS A 65 -11.69 -12.68 0.78
CA CYS A 65 -12.77 -12.35 -0.15
C CYS A 65 -14.15 -12.53 0.48
N GLY A 66 -14.33 -13.54 1.33
CA GLY A 66 -15.56 -13.79 2.08
C GLY A 66 -15.85 -12.67 3.10
N ASN A 67 -14.81 -12.07 3.67
CA ASN A 67 -14.91 -10.94 4.60
C ASN A 67 -15.02 -9.59 3.90
N THR A 68 -14.89 -9.56 2.56
CA THR A 68 -14.91 -8.32 1.80
C THR A 68 -16.31 -7.73 1.72
N ARG A 69 -16.44 -6.48 2.10
CA ARG A 69 -17.70 -5.71 2.01
C ARG A 69 -18.10 -5.47 0.56
N TYR A 70 -17.13 -5.11 -0.27
CA TYR A 70 -17.28 -4.88 -1.72
C TYR A 70 -15.91 -4.81 -2.39
N PHE A 71 -15.88 -5.09 -3.68
CA PHE A 71 -14.67 -4.94 -4.50
C PHE A 71 -14.71 -3.60 -5.23
N THR A 72 -13.64 -2.82 -5.09
CA THR A 72 -13.49 -1.54 -5.78
C THR A 72 -12.80 -1.70 -7.13
N ASN A 73 -12.97 -0.74 -8.03
CA ASN A 73 -12.27 -0.73 -9.32
C ASN A 73 -10.86 -0.12 -9.24
N SER A 74 -10.46 0.40 -8.07
CA SER A 74 -9.20 1.08 -7.87
C SER A 74 -8.58 0.70 -6.53
N SER A 75 -7.27 0.43 -6.52
CA SER A 75 -6.47 0.12 -5.32
C SER A 75 -6.24 1.34 -4.41
N THR A 76 -6.59 2.55 -4.85
CA THR A 76 -6.50 3.76 -4.02
C THR A 76 -7.65 3.89 -3.03
N LYS A 77 -8.79 3.24 -3.30
CA LYS A 77 -9.99 3.39 -2.47
C LYS A 77 -9.90 2.64 -1.12
N PRO A 78 -9.41 1.39 -1.03
CA PRO A 78 -9.33 0.67 0.23
C PRO A 78 -8.63 1.44 1.37
N PRO A 79 -7.46 2.09 1.19
CA PRO A 79 -6.85 2.90 2.24
C PRO A 79 -7.73 4.05 2.73
N ILE A 80 -8.47 4.68 1.82
CA ILE A 80 -9.40 5.78 2.16
C ILE A 80 -10.54 5.24 3.03
N ASP A 81 -11.19 4.15 2.61
CA ASP A 81 -12.31 3.55 3.34
C ASP A 81 -11.89 3.09 4.74
N VAL A 82 -10.69 2.50 4.86
CA VAL A 82 -10.10 2.13 6.15
C VAL A 82 -9.89 3.35 7.03
N SER A 83 -9.35 4.44 6.47
CA SER A 83 -9.10 5.66 7.23
C SER A 83 -10.38 6.34 7.73
N GLN A 84 -11.46 6.18 7.01
CA GLN A 84 -12.79 6.71 7.36
C GLN A 84 -13.57 5.78 8.31
N GLY A 85 -13.06 4.57 8.55
CA GLY A 85 -13.75 3.55 9.37
C GLY A 85 -14.88 2.84 8.63
N GLU A 86 -14.95 2.96 7.31
CA GLU A 86 -15.87 2.22 6.45
C GLU A 86 -15.44 0.75 6.27
N ALA A 87 -14.16 0.47 6.48
CA ALA A 87 -13.57 -0.85 6.54
C ALA A 87 -12.58 -0.95 7.72
N ALA A 88 -12.39 -2.16 8.24
CA ALA A 88 -11.39 -2.43 9.27
C ALA A 88 -9.99 -2.56 8.66
N ALA A 89 -9.89 -3.27 7.56
CA ALA A 89 -8.62 -3.49 6.86
C ALA A 89 -8.82 -3.52 5.34
N GLY A 90 -7.71 -3.33 4.63
CA GLY A 90 -7.69 -3.41 3.17
C GLY A 90 -6.28 -3.61 2.62
N LEU A 91 -6.19 -4.20 1.44
CA LEU A 91 -4.93 -4.29 0.71
C LEU A 91 -4.63 -2.97 0.00
N ALA A 92 -3.38 -2.57 0.02
CA ALA A 92 -2.91 -1.34 -0.62
C ALA A 92 -1.46 -1.48 -1.06
N ILE A 93 -1.06 -0.72 -2.07
CA ILE A 93 0.34 -0.45 -2.33
C ILE A 93 0.91 0.32 -1.12
N ASP A 94 2.17 0.09 -0.79
CA ASP A 94 2.82 0.61 0.41
C ASP A 94 2.69 2.13 0.56
N PHE A 95 3.00 2.90 -0.47
CA PHE A 95 2.93 4.36 -0.42
C PHE A 95 1.49 4.90 -0.27
N TYR A 96 0.47 4.19 -0.80
CA TYR A 96 -0.93 4.57 -0.54
C TYR A 96 -1.32 4.29 0.92
N GLY A 97 -0.94 3.14 1.45
CA GLY A 97 -1.25 2.77 2.83
C GLY A 97 -0.53 3.65 3.84
N ARG A 98 0.77 3.84 3.67
CA ARG A 98 1.60 4.71 4.53
C ARG A 98 1.21 6.16 4.42
N GLY A 99 0.97 6.66 3.19
CA GLY A 99 0.53 8.04 2.96
C GLY A 99 -0.81 8.33 3.63
N GLN A 100 -1.77 7.41 3.55
CA GLN A 100 -3.06 7.58 4.21
C GLN A 100 -2.94 7.57 5.74
N ALA A 101 -2.09 6.71 6.31
CA ALA A 101 -1.79 6.71 7.74
C ALA A 101 -1.16 8.04 8.18
N GLN A 102 -0.24 8.60 7.40
CA GLN A 102 0.37 9.89 7.66
C GLN A 102 -0.65 11.04 7.62
N VAL A 103 -1.47 11.10 6.57
CA VAL A 103 -2.51 12.14 6.43
C VAL A 103 -3.46 12.15 7.63
N ILE A 104 -3.86 10.97 8.11
CA ILE A 104 -4.74 10.86 9.28
C ILE A 104 -4.01 11.33 10.54
N ALA A 105 -2.75 10.95 10.74
CA ALA A 105 -1.97 11.39 11.90
C ALA A 105 -1.80 12.92 11.93
N GLU A 106 -1.47 13.54 10.81
CA GLU A 106 -1.29 14.99 10.65
C GLU A 106 -2.60 15.77 10.80
N SER A 107 -3.73 15.15 10.44
CA SER A 107 -5.08 15.74 10.61
C SER A 107 -5.65 15.60 12.02
N GLY A 108 -4.85 15.18 12.99
CA GLY A 108 -5.28 15.02 14.39
C GLY A 108 -5.95 13.67 14.70
N GLY A 109 -5.94 12.72 13.76
CA GLY A 109 -6.46 11.37 13.96
C GLY A 109 -5.50 10.43 14.71
N GLY A 110 -4.32 10.91 15.08
CA GLY A 110 -3.31 10.12 15.79
C GLY A 110 -2.87 8.88 15.01
N ASP A 111 -2.66 7.80 15.72
CA ASP A 111 -2.23 6.50 15.16
C ASP A 111 -3.40 5.58 14.76
N ARG A 112 -4.60 6.14 14.60
CA ARG A 112 -5.82 5.38 14.26
C ARG A 112 -5.67 4.49 13.04
N VAL A 113 -4.92 4.92 12.03
CA VAL A 113 -4.64 4.13 10.83
C VAL A 113 -3.23 3.55 10.92
N GLY A 114 -3.14 2.24 10.82
CA GLY A 114 -1.90 1.50 10.74
C GLY A 114 -1.62 0.96 9.35
N TYR A 115 -0.35 0.72 9.08
CA TYR A 115 0.11 0.02 7.90
C TYR A 115 1.11 -1.06 8.31
N THR A 116 1.03 -2.22 7.70
CA THR A 116 1.98 -3.31 7.90
C THR A 116 2.33 -3.96 6.57
N ASP A 117 3.57 -4.38 6.44
CA ASP A 117 4.05 -5.27 5.40
C ASP A 117 4.21 -6.65 6.03
N PRO A 118 3.35 -7.64 5.71
CA PRO A 118 3.49 -9.00 6.26
C PRO A 118 4.87 -9.58 5.95
N ALA A 119 5.60 -9.97 7.00
CA ALA A 119 6.99 -10.38 6.89
C ALA A 119 7.17 -11.59 5.95
N GLY A 120 8.01 -11.43 4.93
CA GLY A 120 8.31 -12.46 3.95
C GLY A 120 7.17 -12.78 2.97
N ALA A 121 6.04 -12.07 3.04
CA ALA A 121 4.87 -12.37 2.22
C ALA A 121 4.50 -11.24 1.24
N VAL A 122 5.20 -10.10 1.29
CA VAL A 122 4.98 -9.00 0.35
C VAL A 122 5.77 -9.20 -0.94
N TYR A 123 5.18 -8.79 -2.03
CA TYR A 123 5.85 -8.71 -3.32
C TYR A 123 6.45 -7.31 -3.50
N VAL A 124 7.71 -7.27 -3.90
CA VAL A 124 8.43 -6.02 -4.21
C VAL A 124 8.71 -6.02 -5.70
N ASP A 125 8.18 -5.06 -6.42
CA ASP A 125 8.38 -4.90 -7.86
C ASP A 125 8.68 -3.45 -8.19
N ALA A 126 9.19 -3.23 -9.40
CA ALA A 126 9.45 -1.91 -9.93
C ALA A 126 8.27 -1.43 -10.77
N ASP A 127 7.80 -0.22 -10.53
CA ASP A 127 6.87 0.44 -11.45
C ASP A 127 7.63 0.81 -12.74
N PRO A 128 7.29 0.22 -13.89
CA PRO A 128 8.05 0.45 -15.11
C PRO A 128 7.77 1.83 -15.70
N VAL A 129 8.81 2.48 -16.16
CA VAL A 129 8.73 3.69 -16.99
C VAL A 129 9.39 3.45 -18.34
N SER A 130 8.74 3.86 -19.42
CA SER A 130 9.29 3.73 -20.78
C SER A 130 9.05 4.99 -21.62
N ILE A 131 9.93 5.20 -22.60
CA ILE A 131 9.80 6.31 -23.54
C ILE A 131 8.93 5.86 -24.71
N ILE A 132 7.88 6.63 -24.99
CA ILE A 132 6.98 6.37 -26.12
C ILE A 132 7.73 6.68 -27.42
N ASN A 133 7.70 5.73 -28.36
CA ASN A 133 8.27 5.94 -29.69
C ASN A 133 7.51 7.04 -30.45
N GLY A 134 8.26 7.95 -31.09
CA GLY A 134 7.67 9.08 -31.83
C GLY A 134 7.20 10.23 -30.93
N GLY A 135 7.58 10.25 -29.65
CA GLY A 135 7.35 11.41 -28.78
C GLY A 135 8.07 12.69 -29.29
N PRO A 136 7.57 13.88 -28.92
CA PRO A 136 8.05 15.16 -29.48
C PRO A 136 9.47 15.52 -29.05
N ASP A 137 9.97 15.02 -27.93
CA ASP A 137 11.30 15.33 -27.42
C ASP A 137 11.90 14.10 -26.70
N TYR A 138 12.66 13.32 -27.45
CA TYR A 138 13.32 12.12 -26.92
C TYR A 138 14.39 12.45 -25.87
N GLU A 139 15.12 13.56 -26.04
CA GLU A 139 16.19 13.95 -25.14
C GLU A 139 15.63 14.33 -23.76
N LEU A 140 14.59 15.15 -23.74
CA LEU A 140 13.92 15.53 -22.48
C LEU A 140 13.30 14.31 -21.79
N ALA A 141 12.63 13.43 -22.54
CA ALA A 141 12.07 12.19 -22.00
C ALA A 141 13.17 11.28 -21.40
N SER A 142 14.32 11.16 -22.10
CA SER A 142 15.44 10.37 -21.58
C SER A 142 16.04 10.97 -20.31
N ARG A 143 16.13 12.29 -20.20
CA ARG A 143 16.59 12.98 -18.97
C ARG A 143 15.63 12.75 -17.83
N PHE A 144 14.33 12.80 -18.07
CA PHE A 144 13.30 12.51 -17.06
C PHE A 144 13.41 11.06 -16.56
N VAL A 145 13.50 10.07 -17.45
CA VAL A 145 13.65 8.66 -17.05
C VAL A 145 14.93 8.46 -16.23
N ARG A 146 16.06 9.07 -16.63
CA ARG A 146 17.29 9.01 -15.85
C ARG A 146 17.14 9.64 -14.47
N TYR A 147 16.42 10.75 -14.36
CA TYR A 147 16.12 11.37 -13.07
C TYR A 147 15.30 10.43 -12.18
N CYS A 148 14.26 9.77 -12.71
CA CYS A 148 13.46 8.79 -11.95
C CYS A 148 14.30 7.65 -11.33
N LEU A 149 15.47 7.35 -11.91
CA LEU A 149 16.38 6.31 -11.43
C LEU A 149 17.44 6.83 -10.43
N THR A 150 17.41 8.11 -10.08
CA THR A 150 18.31 8.66 -9.07
C THR A 150 17.81 8.37 -7.66
N ASP A 151 18.74 8.30 -6.68
CA ASP A 151 18.40 8.16 -5.27
C ASP A 151 17.47 9.27 -4.79
N GLU A 152 17.64 10.49 -5.29
CA GLU A 152 16.78 11.63 -4.96
C GLU A 152 15.33 11.38 -5.38
N ALA A 153 15.11 10.95 -6.62
CA ALA A 153 13.77 10.67 -7.12
C ALA A 153 13.13 9.47 -6.42
N GLN A 154 13.90 8.42 -6.17
CA GLN A 154 13.42 7.22 -5.43
C GLN A 154 13.03 7.57 -3.98
N ALA A 155 13.76 8.47 -3.35
CA ALA A 155 13.46 8.93 -1.99
C ALA A 155 12.11 9.67 -1.87
N LEU A 156 11.59 10.25 -2.96
CA LEU A 156 10.28 10.92 -2.97
C LEU A 156 9.13 9.96 -2.64
N TRP A 157 9.30 8.66 -2.87
CA TRP A 157 8.27 7.64 -2.63
C TRP A 157 8.34 7.04 -1.23
N GLN A 158 9.53 7.05 -0.60
CA GLN A 158 9.79 6.26 0.59
C GLN A 158 9.92 7.09 1.87
N PHE A 159 10.35 8.33 1.76
CA PHE A 159 10.63 9.18 2.93
C PHE A 159 9.57 10.26 3.13
N ARG A 160 9.31 10.57 4.39
CA ARG A 160 8.39 11.66 4.75
C ARG A 160 8.95 13.01 4.33
N ALA A 161 8.09 13.89 3.85
CA ALA A 161 8.45 15.25 3.51
C ALA A 161 9.02 16.00 4.73
N GLY A 162 10.19 16.62 4.56
CA GLY A 162 10.78 17.49 5.57
C GLY A 162 11.25 16.82 6.87
N ASP A 163 11.23 15.50 6.95
CA ASP A 163 11.69 14.78 8.15
C ASP A 163 13.22 14.84 8.26
N ALA A 164 13.72 15.42 9.35
CA ALA A 164 15.16 15.55 9.60
C ALA A 164 15.86 14.20 9.86
N SER A 165 15.13 13.14 10.16
CA SER A 165 15.66 11.78 10.34
C SER A 165 15.89 11.05 9.02
N ASN A 166 15.41 11.58 7.90
CA ASN A 166 15.64 10.98 6.58
C ASN A 166 17.14 10.92 6.26
N PRO A 167 17.58 9.89 5.52
CA PRO A 167 18.95 9.82 5.04
C PRO A 167 19.38 11.09 4.31
N VAL A 168 20.63 11.50 4.48
CA VAL A 168 21.17 12.68 3.82
C VAL A 168 21.62 12.30 2.42
N GLY A 169 21.08 13.00 1.43
CA GLY A 169 21.44 12.82 0.03
C GLY A 169 22.78 13.48 -0.35
N PRO A 170 23.21 13.33 -1.62
CA PRO A 170 24.48 13.92 -2.11
C PRO A 170 24.57 15.45 -1.96
N SER A 171 23.43 16.12 -1.89
CA SER A 171 23.36 17.58 -1.67
C SER A 171 23.57 18.01 -0.21
N GLY A 172 23.78 17.07 0.71
CA GLY A 172 23.90 17.37 2.15
C GLY A 172 22.55 17.71 2.81
N GLN A 173 21.43 17.45 2.15
CA GLN A 173 20.09 17.69 2.68
C GLN A 173 19.36 16.36 2.92
N PRO A 174 18.42 16.30 3.88
CA PRO A 174 17.55 15.12 4.03
C PRO A 174 16.85 14.77 2.72
N MET A 175 16.86 13.49 2.38
CA MET A 175 16.16 12.97 1.20
C MET A 175 14.65 13.02 1.43
N GLY A 176 13.89 13.06 0.33
CA GLY A 176 12.43 13.07 0.36
C GLY A 176 11.83 14.34 -0.24
N PRO A 177 10.51 14.38 -0.38
CA PRO A 177 9.82 15.53 -0.97
C PRO A 177 9.98 16.78 -0.09
N ARG A 178 10.16 17.92 -0.75
CA ARG A 178 10.32 19.24 -0.08
C ARG A 178 9.07 20.10 -0.16
N TRP A 179 8.01 19.58 -0.72
CA TRP A 179 6.73 20.30 -0.81
C TRP A 179 5.77 19.94 0.30
N HIS A 180 5.06 20.93 0.69
CA HIS A 180 3.89 20.83 1.56
C HIS A 180 2.70 21.37 0.81
#